data_a9638247b91534374d5832888156704d
#
_entry.id   a9638247b91534374d5832888156704d
#
_cell.length_a   1.000
_cell.length_b   1.000
_cell.length_c   1.000
_cell.angle_alpha   90.00
_cell.angle_beta   90.00
_cell.angle_gamma   90.00
#
_symmetry.space_group_name_H-M   'P 1'
#
loop_
_entity.id
_entity.type
_entity.pdbx_description
1 polymer ?
#
loop_
_entity_poly.entity_id
_entity_poly.type
_entity_poly.pdbx_seq_one_letter_code
_entity_poly.pdbx_strand_id
1 'polypeptide(L)'
;ILEATLNYNRTFGDHGINILAGYSMQEKVYDNSSIGARNFVDDTIRELSAHGTAPGDSWGDTDKFDWAMMSVFGRVVYSWKDRYTFTGSLRGDGSSRFGKNNRWGYFPSASLAWRISGEDFFMKAKSLSFVDDLKLRASYGVTGNFQIGNYDHLSLMALDNYVLGTGNGQLVNGYKPVSYTHLTLPTIRL
;
A
#
# COMPACT_ATOMS: atom_id res chain seq x y z
N ILE A 1 12.36 -4.57 6.35
CA ILE A 1 12.36 -3.39 5.45
C ILE A 1 13.81 -3.05 5.17
N LEU A 2 14.16 -2.86 3.90
CA LEU A 2 15.44 -2.35 3.43
C LEU A 2 15.17 -1.10 2.60
N GLU A 3 15.88 -0.01 2.88
CA GLU A 3 15.77 1.24 2.13
C GLU A 3 17.17 1.79 1.84
N ALA A 4 17.33 2.29 0.61
CA ALA A 4 18.54 2.97 0.19
C ALA A 4 18.16 4.21 -0.61
N THR A 5 18.78 5.34 -0.30
CA THR A 5 18.54 6.61 -1.00
C THR A 5 19.84 7.29 -1.34
N LEU A 6 19.88 7.91 -2.52
CA LEU A 6 20.96 8.77 -2.97
C LEU A 6 20.39 10.17 -3.18
N ASN A 7 20.99 11.15 -2.56
CA ASN A 7 20.61 12.55 -2.70
C ASN A 7 21.79 13.37 -3.24
N TYR A 8 21.53 14.08 -4.33
CA TYR A 8 22.47 15.05 -4.90
C TYR A 8 21.86 16.45 -4.83
N ASN A 9 22.57 17.38 -4.22
CA ASN A 9 22.12 18.76 -4.09
C ASN A 9 23.24 19.69 -4.54
N ARG A 10 22.94 20.60 -5.48
CA ARG A 10 23.89 21.57 -5.98
C ARG A 10 23.21 22.85 -6.42
N THR A 11 23.89 23.99 -6.17
CA THR A 11 23.48 25.30 -6.62
C THR A 11 24.52 25.87 -7.58
N PHE A 12 24.06 26.42 -8.71
CA PHE A 12 24.89 27.02 -9.75
C PHE A 12 24.36 28.44 -10.00
N GLY A 13 24.95 29.45 -9.35
CA GLY A 13 24.42 30.80 -9.42
C GLY A 13 22.97 30.87 -8.95
N ASP A 14 22.07 31.28 -9.84
CA ASP A 14 20.62 31.38 -9.57
C ASP A 14 19.86 30.05 -9.69
N HIS A 15 20.53 28.94 -10.02
CA HIS A 15 19.93 27.65 -10.28
C HIS A 15 20.24 26.66 -9.16
N GLY A 16 19.21 26.12 -8.52
CA GLY A 16 19.31 25.04 -7.54
C GLY A 16 18.75 23.74 -8.12
N ILE A 17 19.48 22.64 -7.95
CA ILE A 17 19.07 21.30 -8.36
C ILE A 17 19.20 20.38 -7.16
N ASN A 18 18.12 19.66 -6.86
CA ASN A 18 18.12 18.56 -5.92
C ASN A 18 17.56 17.31 -6.64
N ILE A 19 18.35 16.25 -6.65
CA ILE A 19 17.98 14.95 -7.25
C ILE A 19 18.02 13.93 -6.14
N LEU A 20 16.89 13.21 -5.97
CA LEU A 20 16.77 12.08 -5.08
C LEU A 20 16.46 10.85 -5.91
N ALA A 21 17.21 9.78 -5.73
CA ALA A 21 16.90 8.44 -6.21
C ALA A 21 16.84 7.48 -5.03
N GLY A 22 15.92 6.54 -5.05
CA GLY A 22 15.76 5.61 -3.95
C GLY A 22 15.18 4.27 -4.37
N TYR A 23 15.47 3.30 -3.54
CA TYR A 23 14.98 1.94 -3.62
C TYR A 23 14.50 1.53 -2.24
N SER A 24 13.36 0.87 -2.17
CA SER A 24 12.90 0.24 -0.93
C SER A 24 12.36 -1.15 -1.20
N MET A 25 12.59 -2.06 -0.27
CA MET A 25 12.06 -3.42 -0.27
C MET A 25 11.45 -3.71 1.09
N GLN A 26 10.24 -4.25 1.06
CA GLN A 26 9.49 -4.64 2.24
C GLN A 26 8.97 -6.05 2.07
N GLU A 27 9.17 -6.87 3.07
CA GLU A 27 8.62 -8.21 3.16
C GLU A 27 7.91 -8.36 4.50
N LYS A 28 6.78 -9.03 4.49
CA LYS A 28 6.04 -9.40 5.69
C LYS A 28 5.67 -10.87 5.60
N VAL A 29 6.09 -11.63 6.60
CA VAL A 29 5.62 -13.00 6.86
C VAL A 29 4.72 -12.92 8.08
N TYR A 30 3.54 -13.46 7.97
CA TYR A 30 2.59 -13.61 9.06
C TYR A 30 2.31 -15.10 9.27
N ASP A 31 2.49 -15.54 10.48
CA ASP A 31 2.23 -16.91 10.90
C ASP A 31 1.54 -16.82 12.26
N ASN A 32 0.29 -17.22 12.31
CA ASN A 32 -0.53 -17.19 13.52
C ASN A 32 -1.13 -18.56 13.76
N SER A 33 -1.04 -19.01 15.00
CA SER A 33 -1.70 -20.21 15.46
C SER A 33 -2.53 -19.89 16.68
N SER A 34 -3.79 -20.22 16.64
CA SER A 34 -4.71 -20.05 17.76
C SER A 34 -5.26 -21.40 18.19
N ILE A 35 -5.32 -21.61 19.49
CA ILE A 35 -5.89 -22.79 20.10
C ILE A 35 -6.93 -22.34 21.10
N GLY A 36 -8.10 -22.93 21.05
CA GLY A 36 -9.17 -22.68 22.02
C GLY A 36 -9.66 -24.00 22.64
N ALA A 37 -10.16 -23.87 23.85
CA ALA A 37 -10.79 -24.98 24.56
C ALA A 37 -11.94 -24.47 25.44
N ARG A 38 -12.93 -25.34 25.70
CA ARG A 38 -14.08 -25.04 26.54
C ARG A 38 -14.51 -26.27 27.34
N ASN A 39 -15.52 -26.09 28.19
CA ASN A 39 -16.10 -27.14 29.04
C ASN A 39 -15.05 -27.77 29.97
N PHE A 40 -14.27 -26.91 30.65
CA PHE A 40 -13.37 -27.36 31.69
C PHE A 40 -14.16 -27.92 32.88
N VAL A 41 -13.62 -28.91 33.54
CA VAL A 41 -14.27 -29.56 34.70
C VAL A 41 -14.37 -28.60 35.88
N ASP A 42 -13.43 -27.66 36.00
CA ASP A 42 -13.35 -26.70 37.08
C ASP A 42 -12.76 -25.37 36.57
N ASP A 43 -13.30 -24.24 36.99
CA ASP A 43 -12.86 -22.90 36.60
C ASP A 43 -11.46 -22.53 37.10
N THR A 44 -10.92 -23.28 38.03
CA THR A 44 -9.55 -23.07 38.54
C THR A 44 -8.49 -23.69 37.65
N ILE A 45 -8.87 -24.69 36.79
CA ILE A 45 -7.98 -25.35 35.88
C ILE A 45 -7.82 -24.51 34.62
N ARG A 46 -6.59 -24.07 34.33
CA ARG A 46 -6.27 -23.19 33.19
C ARG A 46 -5.41 -23.87 32.12
N GLU A 47 -5.26 -25.19 32.19
CA GLU A 47 -4.48 -25.96 31.23
C GLU A 47 -5.37 -26.47 30.10
N LEU A 48 -4.97 -26.17 28.86
CA LEU A 48 -5.74 -26.53 27.66
C LEU A 48 -5.98 -28.06 27.55
N SER A 49 -5.10 -28.86 28.11
CA SER A 49 -5.26 -30.32 28.14
C SER A 49 -6.39 -30.83 29.01
N ALA A 50 -6.92 -29.98 29.91
CA ALA A 50 -8.01 -30.33 30.83
C ALA A 50 -9.41 -29.95 30.32
N HIS A 51 -9.54 -29.67 29.00
CA HIS A 51 -10.83 -29.36 28.38
C HIS A 51 -11.79 -30.54 28.37
N GLY A 52 -13.07 -30.29 28.10
CA GLY A 52 -14.10 -31.31 27.87
C GLY A 52 -13.71 -32.29 26.76
N THR A 53 -14.24 -33.49 26.83
CA THR A 53 -13.92 -34.58 25.88
C THR A 53 -14.90 -34.65 24.71
N ALA A 54 -15.92 -33.80 24.68
CA ALA A 54 -16.89 -33.79 23.58
C ALA A 54 -16.28 -33.27 22.29
N PRO A 55 -16.72 -33.73 21.11
CA PRO A 55 -16.28 -33.17 19.84
C PRO A 55 -16.55 -31.66 19.78
N GLY A 56 -15.51 -30.87 19.48
CA GLY A 56 -15.56 -29.41 19.43
C GLY A 56 -15.28 -28.68 20.75
N ASP A 57 -14.91 -29.40 21.82
CA ASP A 57 -14.47 -28.79 23.07
C ASP A 57 -13.07 -28.21 22.99
N SER A 58 -12.29 -28.66 22.01
CA SER A 58 -11.05 -28.00 21.63
C SER A 58 -10.99 -27.75 20.13
N TRP A 59 -10.38 -26.67 19.75
CA TRP A 59 -10.17 -26.32 18.33
C TRP A 59 -8.84 -25.61 18.15
N GLY A 60 -8.29 -25.73 16.95
CA GLY A 60 -7.09 -25.03 16.53
C GLY A 60 -7.32 -24.39 15.16
N ASP A 61 -6.77 -23.23 14.96
CA ASP A 61 -6.77 -22.52 13.70
C ASP A 61 -5.38 -21.97 13.40
N THR A 62 -4.99 -22.01 12.13
CA THR A 62 -3.71 -21.49 11.68
C THR A 62 -3.92 -20.60 10.48
N ASP A 63 -3.36 -19.39 10.52
CA ASP A 63 -3.37 -18.46 9.42
C ASP A 63 -1.95 -18.06 9.05
N LYS A 64 -1.60 -18.27 7.78
CA LYS A 64 -0.26 -17.97 7.28
C LYS A 64 -0.35 -17.26 5.94
N PHE A 65 0.32 -16.11 5.87
CA PHE A 65 0.48 -15.41 4.62
C PHE A 65 1.82 -14.66 4.56
N ASP A 66 2.28 -14.46 3.36
CA ASP A 66 3.44 -13.64 3.07
C ASP A 66 3.15 -12.68 1.92
N TRP A 67 3.80 -11.55 1.95
CA TRP A 67 3.80 -10.61 0.83
C TRP A 67 5.11 -9.83 0.80
N ALA A 68 5.50 -9.46 -0.40
CA ALA A 68 6.67 -8.63 -0.64
C ALA A 68 6.31 -7.46 -1.54
N MET A 69 6.93 -6.32 -1.29
CA MET A 69 6.81 -5.10 -2.09
C MET A 69 8.19 -4.53 -2.35
N MET A 70 8.41 -4.07 -3.56
CA MET A 70 9.62 -3.41 -3.99
C MET A 70 9.24 -2.09 -4.66
N SER A 71 9.95 -1.02 -4.33
CA SER A 71 9.72 0.30 -4.89
C SER A 71 11.02 0.91 -5.39
N VAL A 72 10.95 1.53 -6.54
CA VAL A 72 12.02 2.38 -7.08
C VAL A 72 11.45 3.75 -7.31
N PHE A 73 12.12 4.78 -6.84
CA PHE A 73 11.61 6.14 -6.98
C PHE A 73 12.71 7.15 -7.27
N GLY A 74 12.31 8.17 -8.00
CA GLY A 74 13.16 9.30 -8.30
C GLY A 74 12.39 10.61 -8.18
N ARG A 75 13.07 11.64 -7.73
CA ARG A 75 12.53 13.01 -7.62
C ARG A 75 13.58 14.01 -8.06
N VAL A 76 13.18 14.98 -8.84
CA VAL A 76 13.99 16.13 -9.22
C VAL A 76 13.27 17.38 -8.75
N VAL A 77 13.98 18.21 -8.02
CA VAL A 77 13.53 19.57 -7.65
C VAL A 77 14.51 20.55 -8.30
N TYR A 78 13.97 21.41 -9.11
CA TYR A 78 14.70 22.49 -9.73
C TYR A 78 14.16 23.83 -9.26
N SER A 79 15.02 24.70 -8.79
CA SER A 79 14.70 26.07 -8.37
C SER A 79 15.47 27.08 -9.20
N TRP A 80 14.79 28.16 -9.58
CA TRP A 80 15.40 29.27 -10.28
C TRP A 80 15.15 30.58 -9.52
N LYS A 81 16.23 31.26 -9.18
CA LYS A 81 16.24 32.53 -8.41
C LYS A 81 15.44 32.46 -7.10
N ASP A 82 15.28 31.27 -6.52
CA ASP A 82 14.41 31.01 -5.36
C ASP A 82 12.94 31.50 -5.52
N ARG A 83 12.54 31.84 -6.75
CA ARG A 83 11.20 32.31 -7.10
C ARG A 83 10.37 31.22 -7.74
N TYR A 84 10.95 30.43 -8.63
CA TYR A 84 10.28 29.39 -9.38
C TYR A 84 10.81 28.03 -8.96
N THR A 85 9.94 27.14 -8.57
CA THR A 85 10.33 25.77 -8.23
C THR A 85 9.50 24.78 -9.03
N PHE A 86 10.18 23.90 -9.74
CA PHE A 86 9.59 22.75 -10.40
C PHE A 86 9.98 21.49 -9.63
N THR A 87 9.01 20.61 -9.37
CA THR A 87 9.27 19.29 -8.81
C THR A 87 8.65 18.23 -9.70
N GLY A 88 9.43 17.28 -10.14
CA GLY A 88 8.96 16.09 -10.84
C GLY A 88 9.34 14.85 -10.04
N SER A 89 8.44 13.88 -9.92
CA SER A 89 8.75 12.58 -9.33
C SER A 89 8.11 11.44 -10.09
N LEU A 90 8.78 10.30 -10.07
CA LEU A 90 8.29 9.04 -10.60
C LEU A 90 8.56 7.96 -9.57
N ARG A 91 7.54 7.17 -9.27
CA ARG A 91 7.65 6.00 -8.42
C ARG A 91 7.12 4.78 -9.15
N GLY A 92 7.88 3.71 -9.14
CA GLY A 92 7.45 2.40 -9.60
C GLY A 92 7.36 1.46 -8.39
N ASP A 93 6.19 0.89 -8.15
CA ASP A 93 5.92 -0.04 -7.06
C ASP A 93 5.54 -1.40 -7.62
N GLY A 94 6.25 -2.44 -7.22
CA GLY A 94 5.96 -3.82 -7.53
C GLY A 94 5.54 -4.58 -6.28
N SER A 95 4.41 -5.30 -6.36
CA SER A 95 3.89 -6.07 -5.23
C SER A 95 3.57 -7.50 -5.62
N SER A 96 3.87 -8.45 -4.73
CA SER A 96 3.50 -9.86 -4.89
C SER A 96 1.99 -10.11 -4.81
N ARG A 97 1.22 -9.14 -4.29
CA ARG A 97 -0.25 -9.21 -4.21
C ARG A 97 -0.93 -9.13 -5.56
N PHE A 98 -0.23 -8.61 -6.57
CA PHE A 98 -0.75 -8.51 -7.94
C PHE A 98 -0.34 -9.71 -8.80
N GLY A 99 -1.17 -10.05 -9.76
CA GLY A 99 -0.88 -11.12 -10.74
C GLY A 99 0.39 -10.84 -11.55
N LYS A 100 1.02 -11.89 -12.05
CA LYS A 100 2.32 -11.85 -12.74
C LYS A 100 2.43 -10.77 -13.83
N ASN A 101 1.35 -10.48 -14.54
CA ASN A 101 1.34 -9.54 -15.66
C ASN A 101 1.15 -8.07 -15.24
N ASN A 102 0.71 -7.80 -14.02
CA ASN A 102 0.37 -6.45 -13.54
C ASN A 102 1.02 -6.14 -12.18
N ARG A 103 2.22 -6.65 -11.93
CA ARG A 103 2.91 -6.47 -10.65
C ARG A 103 3.40 -5.06 -10.40
N TRP A 104 3.66 -4.31 -11.47
CA TRP A 104 4.25 -2.99 -11.40
C TRP A 104 3.22 -1.91 -11.70
N GLY A 105 3.13 -0.93 -10.79
CA GLY A 105 2.41 0.32 -10.98
C GLY A 105 3.38 1.50 -11.05
N TYR A 106 3.11 2.47 -11.93
CA TYR A 106 3.91 3.68 -12.08
C TYR A 106 3.10 4.90 -11.68
N PHE A 107 3.67 5.72 -10.83
CA PHE A 107 3.01 6.86 -10.20
C PHE A 107 3.82 8.13 -10.44
N PRO A 108 3.59 8.79 -11.58
CA PRO A 108 4.19 10.09 -11.86
C PRO A 108 3.51 11.20 -11.07
N SER A 109 4.29 12.20 -10.67
CA SER A 109 3.76 13.46 -10.16
C SER A 109 4.61 14.64 -10.58
N ALA A 110 3.99 15.81 -10.71
CA ALA A 110 4.65 17.06 -11.02
C ALA A 110 4.03 18.19 -10.21
N SER A 111 4.84 19.16 -9.82
CA SER A 111 4.36 20.38 -9.17
C SER A 111 5.17 21.61 -9.62
N LEU A 112 4.49 22.73 -9.64
CA LEU A 112 5.06 24.04 -9.89
C LEU A 112 4.77 24.93 -8.70
N ALA A 113 5.75 25.71 -8.28
CA ALA A 113 5.59 26.72 -7.27
C ALA A 113 6.20 28.03 -7.73
N TRP A 114 5.46 29.11 -7.54
CA TRP A 114 5.88 30.48 -7.82
C TRP A 114 5.82 31.33 -6.56
N ARG A 115 6.96 31.84 -6.15
CA ARG A 115 7.08 32.76 -5.02
C ARG A 115 6.87 34.19 -5.51
N ILE A 116 5.65 34.67 -5.47
CA ILE A 116 5.24 35.98 -5.96
C ILE A 116 5.90 37.09 -5.13
N SER A 117 6.05 36.88 -3.83
CA SER A 117 6.71 37.81 -2.93
C SER A 117 8.19 38.07 -3.28
N GLY A 118 8.82 37.19 -4.05
CA GLY A 118 10.18 37.39 -4.54
C GLY A 118 10.29 38.23 -5.80
N GLU A 119 9.17 38.67 -6.40
CA GLU A 119 9.16 39.46 -7.63
C GLU A 119 9.30 40.97 -7.37
N ASP A 120 10.00 41.65 -8.29
CA ASP A 120 10.30 43.07 -8.14
C ASP A 120 9.02 43.94 -8.13
N PHE A 121 7.97 43.52 -8.83
CA PHE A 121 6.68 44.23 -8.83
C PHE A 121 5.98 44.12 -7.48
N PHE A 122 6.11 42.97 -6.80
CA PHE A 122 5.51 42.76 -5.49
C PHE A 122 6.24 43.57 -4.41
N MET A 123 7.58 43.54 -4.42
CA MET A 123 8.41 44.31 -3.47
C MET A 123 8.23 45.82 -3.60
N LYS A 124 7.92 46.33 -4.80
CA LYS A 124 7.65 47.75 -5.05
C LYS A 124 6.24 48.18 -4.68
N ALA A 125 5.31 47.26 -4.50
CA ALA A 125 3.91 47.56 -4.21
C ALA A 125 3.72 47.85 -2.71
N LYS A 126 3.81 49.13 -2.32
CA LYS A 126 3.60 49.59 -0.93
C LYS A 126 2.28 49.14 -0.32
N SER A 127 1.24 48.93 -1.11
CA SER A 127 -0.07 48.43 -0.65
C SER A 127 -0.06 46.98 -0.16
N LEU A 128 0.97 46.21 -0.49
CA LEU A 128 1.13 44.79 -0.13
C LEU A 128 2.16 44.53 1.00
N SER A 129 2.60 45.62 1.66
CA SER A 129 3.62 45.54 2.72
C SER A 129 3.19 44.74 3.97
N PHE A 130 1.92 44.40 4.09
CA PHE A 130 1.39 43.56 5.16
C PHE A 130 1.53 42.05 4.86
N VAL A 131 1.94 41.68 3.62
CA VAL A 131 2.13 40.28 3.21
C VAL A 131 3.62 39.99 3.10
N ASP A 132 4.17 39.18 4.03
CA ASP A 132 5.59 38.85 4.09
C ASP A 132 6.00 37.83 3.03
N ASP A 133 5.18 36.80 2.83
CA ASP A 133 5.44 35.76 1.82
C ASP A 133 4.14 35.32 1.12
N LEU A 134 4.15 35.37 -0.21
CA LEU A 134 3.06 34.93 -1.07
C LEU A 134 3.61 33.92 -2.08
N LYS A 135 3.11 32.67 -2.00
CA LYS A 135 3.53 31.57 -2.86
C LYS A 135 2.32 30.85 -3.45
N LEU A 136 2.28 30.78 -4.77
CA LEU A 136 1.31 29.98 -5.51
C LEU A 136 1.89 28.61 -5.80
N ARG A 137 1.10 27.55 -5.61
CA ARG A 137 1.48 26.17 -5.94
C ARG A 137 0.38 25.48 -6.72
N ALA A 138 0.79 24.72 -7.74
CA ALA A 138 -0.07 23.80 -8.46
C ALA A 138 0.63 22.45 -8.54
N SER A 139 -0.11 21.37 -8.33
CA SER A 139 0.43 20.01 -8.40
C SER A 139 -0.56 19.07 -9.05
N TYR A 140 -0.04 18.06 -9.74
CA TYR A 140 -0.78 16.97 -10.30
C TYR A 140 0.00 15.68 -10.05
N GLY A 141 -0.70 14.60 -9.69
CA GLY A 141 -0.06 13.31 -9.46
C GLY A 141 -1.05 12.16 -9.58
N VAL A 142 -0.50 11.00 -9.88
CA VAL A 142 -1.20 9.73 -9.90
C VAL A 142 -0.75 8.93 -8.69
N THR A 143 -1.72 8.42 -7.92
CA THR A 143 -1.46 7.54 -6.78
C THR A 143 -2.14 6.20 -6.97
N GLY A 144 -1.57 5.16 -6.41
CA GLY A 144 -2.14 3.81 -6.43
C GLY A 144 -2.36 3.27 -5.03
N ASN A 145 -3.23 2.27 -4.93
CA ASN A 145 -3.44 1.52 -3.72
C ASN A 145 -3.00 0.05 -3.94
N PHE A 146 -2.13 -0.46 -3.08
CA PHE A 146 -1.68 -1.85 -3.09
C PHE A 146 -2.33 -2.71 -1.99
N GLN A 147 -3.19 -2.13 -1.16
CA GLN A 147 -3.89 -2.83 -0.07
C GLN A 147 -5.06 -3.66 -0.60
N ILE A 148 -4.74 -4.70 -1.35
CA ILE A 148 -5.65 -5.76 -1.76
C ILE A 148 -5.33 -7.04 -0.97
N GLY A 149 -6.24 -8.01 -0.98
CA GLY A 149 -5.97 -9.32 -0.36
C GLY A 149 -4.72 -9.99 -0.93
N ASN A 150 -4.02 -10.76 -0.10
CA ASN A 150 -2.71 -11.31 -0.46
C ASN A 150 -2.75 -12.27 -1.66
N TYR A 151 -3.88 -12.93 -1.90
CA TYR A 151 -4.06 -13.96 -2.93
C TYR A 151 -5.26 -13.71 -3.84
N ASP A 152 -5.84 -12.51 -3.81
CA ASP A 152 -7.04 -12.16 -4.58
C ASP A 152 -6.83 -12.25 -6.10
N HIS A 153 -5.60 -12.26 -6.57
CA HIS A 153 -5.26 -12.47 -7.98
C HIS A 153 -5.28 -13.95 -8.41
N LEU A 154 -5.45 -14.88 -7.47
CA LEU A 154 -5.54 -16.30 -7.74
C LEU A 154 -7.01 -16.74 -7.78
N SER A 155 -7.29 -17.74 -8.64
CA SER A 155 -8.57 -18.42 -8.59
C SER A 155 -8.57 -19.37 -7.39
N LEU A 156 -9.26 -18.99 -6.32
CA LEU A 156 -9.38 -19.80 -5.13
C LEU A 156 -10.59 -20.75 -5.25
N MET A 157 -10.47 -21.91 -4.62
CA MET A 157 -11.56 -22.87 -4.48
C MET A 157 -11.98 -22.94 -3.01
N ALA A 158 -13.26 -22.82 -2.75
CA ALA A 158 -13.85 -23.06 -1.44
C ALA A 158 -14.50 -24.44 -1.38
N LEU A 159 -14.46 -25.06 -0.21
CA LEU A 159 -15.23 -26.27 0.07
C LEU A 159 -16.72 -25.94 -0.03
N ASP A 160 -17.44 -26.77 -0.72
CA ASP A 160 -18.91 -26.73 -0.80
C ASP A 160 -19.49 -28.12 -0.72
N ASN A 161 -20.68 -28.22 -0.19
CA ASN A 161 -21.36 -29.50 -0.05
C ASN A 161 -22.37 -29.68 -1.18
N TYR A 162 -22.29 -30.77 -1.89
CA TYR A 162 -23.20 -31.14 -2.96
C TYR A 162 -24.02 -32.36 -2.58
N VAL A 163 -25.28 -32.36 -2.97
CA VAL A 163 -26.14 -33.55 -2.84
C VAL A 163 -26.04 -34.34 -4.13
N LEU A 164 -25.50 -35.54 -4.06
CA LEU A 164 -25.48 -36.48 -5.18
C LEU A 164 -26.61 -37.50 -5.04
N GLY A 165 -27.37 -37.66 -6.13
CA GLY A 165 -28.46 -38.60 -6.25
C GLY A 165 -29.86 -37.99 -6.14
N THR A 166 -30.87 -38.72 -6.63
CA THR A 166 -32.30 -38.37 -6.55
C THR A 166 -32.90 -39.10 -5.34
N GLY A 167 -33.71 -38.41 -4.55
CA GLY A 167 -34.34 -38.96 -3.34
C GLY A 167 -33.50 -38.66 -2.07
N ASN A 168 -33.09 -39.69 -1.35
CA ASN A 168 -32.22 -39.54 -0.18
C ASN A 168 -30.73 -39.32 -0.55
N GLY A 169 -30.46 -38.25 -1.32
CA GLY A 169 -29.14 -37.96 -1.82
C GLY A 169 -28.05 -37.89 -0.72
N GLN A 170 -26.86 -38.40 -1.03
CA GLN A 170 -25.73 -38.27 -0.14
C GLN A 170 -25.10 -36.90 -0.23
N LEU A 171 -24.81 -36.32 0.93
CA LEU A 171 -24.03 -35.08 1.02
C LEU A 171 -22.54 -35.40 0.77
N VAL A 172 -21.98 -34.81 -0.27
CA VAL A 172 -20.58 -35.02 -0.65
C VAL A 172 -19.86 -33.71 -0.61
N ASN A 173 -18.65 -33.70 -0.06
CA ASN A 173 -17.79 -32.55 -0.07
C ASN A 173 -17.22 -32.33 -1.48
N GLY A 174 -17.39 -31.14 -2.02
CA GLY A 174 -16.84 -30.73 -3.29
C GLY A 174 -16.14 -29.37 -3.20
N TYR A 175 -15.75 -28.82 -4.34
CA TYR A 175 -15.10 -27.52 -4.42
C TYR A 175 -15.86 -26.66 -5.40
N LYS A 176 -16.07 -25.38 -5.02
CA LYS A 176 -16.57 -24.36 -5.93
C LYS A 176 -15.52 -23.28 -6.13
N PRO A 177 -15.41 -22.70 -7.34
CA PRO A 177 -14.55 -21.55 -7.56
C PRO A 177 -15.09 -20.35 -6.77
N VAL A 178 -14.21 -19.65 -6.09
CA VAL A 178 -14.52 -18.36 -5.46
C VAL A 178 -14.23 -17.28 -6.49
N SER A 179 -15.30 -16.63 -6.99
CA SER A 179 -15.15 -15.50 -7.91
C SER A 179 -15.04 -14.21 -7.11
N TYR A 180 -13.84 -13.64 -7.09
CA TYR A 180 -13.68 -12.25 -6.67
C TYR A 180 -13.88 -11.36 -7.88
N THR A 181 -14.91 -10.54 -7.86
CA THR A 181 -15.19 -9.57 -8.92
C THR A 181 -14.09 -8.53 -8.99
N HIS A 182 -13.40 -8.48 -10.13
CA HIS A 182 -12.54 -7.45 -10.67
C HIS A 182 -11.78 -6.55 -9.69
N LEU A 183 -10.53 -6.89 -9.48
CA LEU A 183 -9.52 -5.96 -8.97
C LEU A 183 -9.02 -5.05 -10.10
N THR A 184 -9.77 -4.00 -10.38
CA THR A 184 -9.19 -2.83 -11.02
C THR A 184 -8.42 -2.06 -9.95
N LEU A 185 -7.14 -1.80 -10.18
CA LEU A 185 -6.37 -0.86 -9.36
C LEU A 185 -7.18 0.44 -9.24
N PRO A 186 -7.64 0.86 -8.05
CA PRO A 186 -8.27 2.14 -7.91
C PRO A 186 -7.21 3.22 -8.17
N THR A 187 -7.22 3.77 -9.37
CA THR A 187 -6.39 4.91 -9.72
C THR A 187 -7.16 6.15 -9.30
N ILE A 188 -6.74 6.80 -8.23
CA ILE A 188 -7.29 8.09 -7.84
C ILE A 188 -6.50 9.15 -8.62
N ARG A 189 -7.16 9.83 -9.55
CA ARG A 189 -6.66 11.05 -10.18
C ARG A 189 -7.13 12.23 -9.33
N LEU A 190 -6.20 12.92 -8.74
CA LEU A 190 -6.41 14.20 -8.05
C LEU A 190 -6.05 15.34 -9.00
#